data_c597f9863666b96c69ffa6fecd811c97
#
_entry.id   c597f9863666b96c69ffa6fecd811c97
#
_cell.length_a   1.000
_cell.length_b   1.000
_cell.length_c   1.000
_cell.angle_alpha   90.00
_cell.angle_beta   90.00
_cell.angle_gamma   90.00
#
_symmetry.space_group_name_H-M   'P 1'
#
loop_
_entity.id
_entity.type
_entity.pdbx_description
1 polymer ?
#
loop_
_entity_poly.entity_id
_entity_poly.type
_entity_poly.pdbx_seq_one_letter_code
_entity_poly.pdbx_strand_id
1 'polypeptide(L)'
;NIGFAIWTVFRSRRDIAATWAWLLVLSVFPVAGFILYMFVGRQLSHDDIFTIQEEQAKYQNTFLKKQHRLLEQHELLPQSNQKPRARMLVNLNLNNDEALLTFDNHVEVFTDGHAKFEQLIDDINHAKKIVDVEYYTFYADHLGKRILDALVHAAKRGVKVRVLYDASGSRGTKPSFFEPLEKLGGQAQAFISSSSKWYTSPRLNYHLHRKLVIIDHQIGYIGGFNIGDQYLGDSPKFGYWRDTHLRVVGQASVMMEVRFAMDWNTTCRKTRKPKFSIDDELKDFTIKHPQSTNPDEVPMQIVSSGPDNQNYAIRRGYEGIIATARKYVYIQSPYLIPEDSILEALIIAAKSGVDVRIMVPCMPDHPFVYRMTEYYAKYLVQN
;
A
#
# COMPACT_ATOMS: atom_id res chain seq x y z
N ASN A 1 -4.99 17.05 34.72
CA ASN A 1 -4.87 15.79 33.95
C ASN A 1 -6.02 15.60 32.92
N ILE A 2 -7.29 15.82 33.28
CA ILE A 2 -8.44 15.73 32.35
C ILE A 2 -8.32 16.75 31.24
N GLY A 3 -8.00 18.02 31.55
CA GLY A 3 -7.80 19.06 30.56
C GLY A 3 -6.68 18.75 29.55
N PHE A 4 -5.59 18.13 30.00
CA PHE A 4 -4.50 17.69 29.14
C PHE A 4 -4.91 16.51 28.22
N ALA A 5 -5.69 15.58 28.76
CA ALA A 5 -6.21 14.45 27.99
C ALA A 5 -7.18 14.95 26.90
N ILE A 6 -8.11 15.84 27.25
CA ILE A 6 -9.03 16.50 26.31
C ILE A 6 -8.24 17.26 25.25
N TRP A 7 -7.29 18.10 25.64
CA TRP A 7 -6.44 18.85 24.70
C TRP A 7 -5.66 17.91 23.74
N THR A 8 -5.14 16.79 24.25
CA THR A 8 -4.40 15.82 23.44
C THR A 8 -5.29 15.11 22.42
N VAL A 9 -6.55 14.81 22.78
CA VAL A 9 -7.53 14.20 21.85
C VAL A 9 -7.92 15.19 20.75
N PHE A 10 -8.17 16.46 21.08
CA PHE A 10 -8.57 17.47 20.08
C PHE A 10 -7.41 17.99 19.21
N ARG A 11 -6.17 17.79 19.62
CA ARG A 11 -5.00 18.14 18.80
C ARG A 11 -4.80 17.24 17.58
N SER A 12 -5.33 16.03 17.62
CA SER A 12 -5.21 15.08 16.52
C SER A 12 -6.51 15.03 15.71
N ARG A 13 -6.43 15.27 14.39
CA ARG A 13 -7.59 15.08 13.49
C ARG A 13 -7.97 13.61 13.46
N ARG A 14 -9.17 13.31 13.91
CA ARG A 14 -9.72 11.96 13.98
C ARG A 14 -11.15 11.97 13.48
N ASP A 15 -11.64 10.77 13.16
CA ASP A 15 -13.06 10.54 13.03
C ASP A 15 -13.81 10.92 14.32
N ILE A 16 -15.02 11.42 14.16
CA ILE A 16 -15.86 11.95 15.26
C ILE A 16 -16.15 10.83 16.27
N ALA A 17 -16.49 9.62 15.79
CA ALA A 17 -16.79 8.47 16.66
C ALA A 17 -15.55 8.04 17.47
N ALA A 18 -14.38 7.98 16.86
CA ALA A 18 -13.12 7.68 17.56
C ALA A 18 -12.77 8.77 18.60
N THR A 19 -13.05 10.04 18.31
CA THR A 19 -12.85 11.14 19.26
C THR A 19 -13.72 10.98 20.50
N TRP A 20 -15.02 10.70 20.32
CA TRP A 20 -15.95 10.46 21.42
C TRP A 20 -15.60 9.20 22.22
N ALA A 21 -15.20 8.12 21.54
CA ALA A 21 -14.76 6.90 22.21
C ALA A 21 -13.56 7.14 23.13
N TRP A 22 -12.55 7.90 22.67
CA TRP A 22 -11.41 8.25 23.51
C TRP A 22 -11.76 9.20 24.66
N LEU A 23 -12.64 10.18 24.43
CA LEU A 23 -13.11 11.05 25.49
C LEU A 23 -13.83 10.26 26.58
N LEU A 24 -14.68 9.31 26.18
CA LEU A 24 -15.36 8.40 27.13
C LEU A 24 -14.36 7.56 27.92
N VAL A 25 -13.41 6.88 27.25
CA VAL A 25 -12.39 6.06 27.89
C VAL A 25 -11.57 6.87 28.89
N LEU A 26 -11.13 8.07 28.49
CA LEU A 26 -10.34 8.96 29.35
C LEU A 26 -11.13 9.55 30.52
N SER A 27 -12.45 9.70 30.37
CA SER A 27 -13.33 10.18 31.45
C SER A 27 -13.62 9.09 32.48
N VAL A 28 -13.86 7.86 32.03
CA VAL A 28 -14.19 6.72 32.92
C VAL A 28 -12.93 6.11 33.56
N PHE A 29 -11.85 6.03 32.81
CA PHE A 29 -10.57 5.45 33.25
C PHE A 29 -9.39 6.42 33.02
N PRO A 30 -9.26 7.51 33.78
CA PRO A 30 -8.33 8.59 33.44
C PRO A 30 -6.86 8.15 33.40
N VAL A 31 -6.41 7.26 34.28
CA VAL A 31 -5.02 6.78 34.30
C VAL A 31 -4.84 5.63 33.31
N ALA A 32 -5.63 4.57 33.42
CA ALA A 32 -5.52 3.40 32.55
C ALA A 32 -5.87 3.75 31.10
N GLY A 33 -6.88 4.59 30.88
CA GLY A 33 -7.26 5.10 29.57
C GLY A 33 -6.15 5.97 28.94
N PHE A 34 -5.45 6.78 29.74
CA PHE A 34 -4.31 7.56 29.25
C PHE A 34 -3.14 6.67 28.83
N ILE A 35 -2.82 5.66 29.64
CA ILE A 35 -1.81 4.65 29.28
C ILE A 35 -2.22 3.96 27.96
N LEU A 36 -3.46 3.46 27.88
CA LEU A 36 -3.98 2.85 26.65
C LEU A 36 -3.90 3.80 25.46
N TYR A 37 -4.26 5.08 25.65
CA TYR A 37 -4.17 6.12 24.63
C TYR A 37 -2.74 6.31 24.12
N MET A 38 -1.75 6.26 25.00
CA MET A 38 -0.33 6.39 24.64
C MET A 38 0.12 5.28 23.67
N PHE A 39 -0.44 4.07 23.80
CA PHE A 39 -0.07 2.91 22.98
C PHE A 39 -0.91 2.76 21.71
N VAL A 40 -2.20 3.03 21.80
CA VAL A 40 -3.15 2.77 20.70
C VAL A 40 -3.63 4.06 20.05
N GLY A 41 -3.74 5.13 20.83
CA GLY A 41 -4.37 6.39 20.43
C GLY A 41 -3.45 7.42 19.79
N ARG A 42 -2.12 7.32 19.89
CA ARG A 42 -1.21 8.33 19.34
C ARG A 42 -1.04 8.16 17.82
N GLN A 43 -1.15 9.27 17.11
CA GLN A 43 -0.75 9.36 15.70
C GLN A 43 0.77 9.53 15.55
N LEU A 44 1.29 9.39 14.32
CA LEU A 44 2.69 9.71 14.00
C LEU A 44 3.06 11.12 14.48
N SER A 45 4.32 11.32 14.85
CA SER A 45 4.77 12.65 15.19
C SER A 45 4.71 13.55 13.95
N HIS A 46 4.48 14.84 14.17
CA HIS A 46 4.49 15.83 13.10
C HIS A 46 5.80 15.79 12.28
N ASP A 47 6.93 15.58 12.96
CA ASP A 47 8.26 15.53 12.33
C ASP A 47 8.43 14.29 11.42
N ASP A 48 7.86 13.13 11.81
CA ASP A 48 7.90 11.93 10.96
C ASP A 48 7.04 12.14 9.69
N ILE A 49 5.85 12.75 9.83
CA ILE A 49 4.94 13.06 8.72
C ILE A 49 5.56 14.11 7.79
N PHE A 50 6.06 15.21 8.35
CA PHE A 50 6.60 16.34 7.58
C PHE A 50 7.76 15.92 6.68
N THR A 51 8.64 15.06 7.17
CA THR A 51 9.80 14.64 6.38
C THR A 51 9.44 13.70 5.24
N ILE A 52 8.47 12.80 5.45
CA ILE A 52 7.97 11.95 4.36
C ILE A 52 7.37 12.82 3.26
N GLN A 53 6.58 13.81 3.64
CA GLN A 53 5.97 14.75 2.71
C GLN A 53 6.98 15.66 1.99
N GLU A 54 8.05 16.09 2.67
CA GLU A 54 9.11 16.89 2.02
C GLU A 54 9.86 16.11 0.94
N GLU A 55 10.23 14.86 1.20
CA GLU A 55 10.90 14.01 0.22
C GLU A 55 9.99 13.74 -1.00
N GLN A 56 8.69 13.53 -0.79
CA GLN A 56 7.69 13.38 -1.84
C GLN A 56 7.57 14.65 -2.67
N ALA A 57 7.39 15.81 -2.02
CA ALA A 57 7.16 17.08 -2.68
C ALA A 57 8.31 17.51 -3.60
N LYS A 58 9.55 17.25 -3.23
CA LYS A 58 10.72 17.63 -4.05
C LYS A 58 10.71 16.96 -5.42
N TYR A 59 10.46 15.65 -5.46
CA TYR A 59 10.49 14.87 -6.70
C TYR A 59 9.26 15.11 -7.57
N GLN A 60 8.08 15.19 -6.97
CA GLN A 60 6.80 15.19 -7.69
C GLN A 60 6.36 16.59 -8.17
N ASN A 61 6.81 17.67 -7.52
CA ASN A 61 6.30 19.03 -7.76
C ASN A 61 6.37 19.48 -9.23
N THR A 62 7.45 19.17 -9.95
CA THR A 62 7.60 19.59 -11.35
C THR A 62 6.63 18.84 -12.26
N PHE A 63 6.53 17.52 -12.08
CA PHE A 63 5.62 16.67 -12.86
C PHE A 63 4.16 16.96 -12.52
N LEU A 64 3.86 17.18 -11.24
CA LEU A 64 2.52 17.47 -10.75
C LEU A 64 1.96 18.76 -11.37
N LYS A 65 2.73 19.86 -11.32
CA LYS A 65 2.34 21.12 -11.95
C LYS A 65 2.11 20.98 -13.45
N LYS A 66 2.95 20.21 -14.13
CA LYS A 66 2.78 19.92 -15.57
C LYS A 66 1.48 19.15 -15.82
N GLN A 67 1.19 18.11 -15.03
CA GLN A 67 -0.01 17.30 -15.23
C GLN A 67 -1.29 18.06 -14.90
N HIS A 68 -1.32 18.92 -13.87
CA HIS A 68 -2.45 19.80 -13.61
C HIS A 68 -2.75 20.71 -14.80
N ARG A 69 -1.73 21.36 -15.35
CA ARG A 69 -1.90 22.21 -16.54
C ARG A 69 -2.44 21.42 -17.74
N LEU A 70 -1.89 20.23 -18.02
CA LEU A 70 -2.35 19.39 -19.12
C LEU A 70 -3.79 18.88 -18.89
N LEU A 71 -4.16 18.61 -17.65
CA LEU A 71 -5.52 18.22 -17.31
C LEU A 71 -6.52 19.35 -17.52
N GLU A 72 -6.16 20.58 -17.16
CA GLU A 72 -6.96 21.80 -17.43
C GLU A 72 -7.13 22.05 -18.94
N GLN A 73 -6.08 21.82 -19.72
CA GLN A 73 -6.07 21.95 -21.18
C GLN A 73 -6.76 20.78 -21.90
N HIS A 74 -7.25 19.76 -21.20
CA HIS A 74 -7.80 18.52 -21.77
C HIS A 74 -6.80 17.66 -22.57
N GLU A 75 -5.51 17.83 -22.33
CA GLU A 75 -4.42 17.19 -23.09
C GLU A 75 -3.77 16.02 -22.32
N LEU A 76 -4.08 15.86 -21.01
CA LEU A 76 -3.45 14.83 -20.18
C LEU A 76 -3.88 13.42 -20.56
N LEU A 77 -5.15 13.22 -20.89
CA LEU A 77 -5.70 11.90 -21.22
C LEU A 77 -5.80 11.71 -22.73
N PRO A 78 -5.46 10.52 -23.27
CA PRO A 78 -5.69 10.17 -24.66
C PRO A 78 -7.16 10.38 -25.06
N GLN A 79 -7.44 10.70 -26.31
CA GLN A 79 -8.81 10.97 -26.78
C GLN A 79 -9.78 9.81 -26.50
N SER A 80 -9.31 8.57 -26.60
CA SER A 80 -10.08 7.36 -26.24
C SER A 80 -10.49 7.31 -24.76
N ASN A 81 -9.76 7.97 -23.88
CA ASN A 81 -9.93 7.97 -22.41
C ASN A 81 -10.45 9.29 -21.85
N GLN A 82 -10.81 10.26 -22.68
CA GLN A 82 -11.35 11.56 -22.25
C GLN A 82 -12.80 11.48 -21.73
N LYS A 83 -13.20 10.34 -21.20
CA LYS A 83 -14.51 10.22 -20.54
C LYS A 83 -14.53 11.08 -19.28
N PRO A 84 -15.62 11.84 -19.03
CA PRO A 84 -15.70 12.75 -17.85
C PRO A 84 -15.37 12.07 -16.52
N ARG A 85 -15.69 10.78 -16.37
CA ARG A 85 -15.41 9.99 -15.16
C ARG A 85 -13.92 9.69 -14.98
N ALA A 86 -13.25 9.25 -16.05
CA ALA A 86 -11.81 9.01 -15.99
C ALA A 86 -11.08 10.30 -15.61
N ARG A 87 -11.44 11.43 -16.23
CA ARG A 87 -10.90 12.73 -15.90
C ARG A 87 -11.15 13.13 -14.45
N MET A 88 -12.37 12.90 -13.95
CA MET A 88 -12.71 13.19 -12.56
C MET A 88 -11.85 12.37 -11.57
N LEU A 89 -11.69 11.06 -11.81
CA LEU A 89 -10.87 10.19 -10.96
C LEU A 89 -9.38 10.57 -11.02
N VAL A 90 -8.86 10.87 -12.22
CA VAL A 90 -7.48 11.34 -12.37
C VAL A 90 -7.26 12.65 -11.60
N ASN A 91 -8.18 13.60 -11.72
CA ASN A 91 -8.10 14.86 -10.99
C ASN A 91 -8.21 14.66 -9.47
N LEU A 92 -9.13 13.79 -9.03
CA LEU A 92 -9.26 13.43 -7.62
C LEU A 92 -7.94 12.91 -7.05
N ASN A 93 -7.31 11.94 -7.72
CA ASN A 93 -6.08 11.32 -7.25
C ASN A 93 -4.87 12.28 -7.31
N LEU A 94 -4.80 13.14 -8.33
CA LEU A 94 -3.78 14.18 -8.42
C LEU A 94 -3.87 15.17 -7.24
N ASN A 95 -5.10 15.61 -6.89
CA ASN A 95 -5.30 16.59 -5.81
C ASN A 95 -5.23 15.97 -4.41
N ASN A 96 -5.54 14.67 -4.28
CA ASN A 96 -5.70 14.04 -2.97
C ASN A 96 -4.42 13.33 -2.49
N ASP A 97 -3.61 12.80 -3.40
CA ASP A 97 -2.39 12.02 -3.10
C ASP A 97 -1.21 12.40 -3.97
N GLU A 98 -1.33 13.45 -4.76
CA GLU A 98 -0.30 13.81 -5.77
C GLU A 98 0.06 12.64 -6.70
N ALA A 99 -0.89 11.71 -6.89
CA ALA A 99 -0.69 10.49 -7.68
C ALA A 99 -0.60 10.82 -9.16
N LEU A 100 0.62 10.82 -9.70
CA LEU A 100 0.88 11.14 -11.09
C LEU A 100 0.29 10.08 -12.02
N LEU A 101 -0.33 10.52 -13.12
CA LEU A 101 -0.79 9.64 -14.18
C LEU A 101 0.40 9.20 -15.03
N THR A 102 0.58 7.90 -15.16
CA THR A 102 1.64 7.27 -15.93
C THR A 102 1.07 6.53 -17.13
N PHE A 103 1.89 6.34 -18.16
CA PHE A 103 1.52 5.74 -19.42
C PHE A 103 2.51 4.63 -19.79
N ASP A 104 2.35 4.01 -20.94
CA ASP A 104 3.20 2.93 -21.43
C ASP A 104 3.32 1.79 -20.41
N ASN A 105 2.19 1.44 -19.76
CA ASN A 105 2.16 0.35 -18.78
C ASN A 105 1.49 -0.87 -19.38
N HIS A 106 2.19 -2.01 -19.34
CA HIS A 106 1.63 -3.34 -19.60
C HIS A 106 1.33 -4.02 -18.28
N VAL A 107 0.11 -4.53 -18.12
CA VAL A 107 -0.37 -5.08 -16.86
C VAL A 107 -0.73 -6.55 -17.02
N GLU A 108 -0.11 -7.38 -16.21
CA GLU A 108 -0.45 -8.79 -16.04
C GLU A 108 -1.10 -8.99 -14.67
N VAL A 109 -2.20 -9.77 -14.62
CA VAL A 109 -2.97 -10.00 -13.40
C VAL A 109 -2.78 -11.45 -12.96
N PHE A 110 -2.26 -11.64 -11.76
CA PHE A 110 -2.14 -12.94 -11.11
C PHE A 110 -3.24 -13.13 -10.07
N THR A 111 -3.90 -14.27 -10.11
CA THR A 111 -4.87 -14.70 -9.10
C THR A 111 -4.43 -15.98 -8.39
N ASP A 112 -3.29 -16.53 -8.78
CA ASP A 112 -2.66 -17.75 -8.29
C ASP A 112 -1.26 -17.44 -7.74
N GLY A 113 -0.96 -17.98 -6.56
CA GLY A 113 0.31 -17.73 -5.88
C GLY A 113 1.50 -18.38 -6.59
N HIS A 114 1.36 -19.61 -7.10
CA HIS A 114 2.43 -20.29 -7.81
C HIS A 114 2.84 -19.50 -9.06
N ALA A 115 1.88 -19.18 -9.93
CA ALA A 115 2.15 -18.41 -11.15
C ALA A 115 2.83 -17.07 -10.84
N LYS A 116 2.34 -16.35 -9.82
CA LYS A 116 2.90 -15.06 -9.41
C LYS A 116 4.34 -15.18 -8.92
N PHE A 117 4.64 -16.16 -8.06
CA PHE A 117 5.97 -16.26 -7.46
C PHE A 117 7.01 -16.88 -8.40
N GLU A 118 6.63 -17.78 -9.30
CA GLU A 118 7.53 -18.25 -10.35
C GLU A 118 7.93 -17.11 -11.28
N GLN A 119 6.98 -16.27 -11.72
CA GLN A 119 7.29 -15.10 -12.55
C GLN A 119 8.16 -14.09 -11.80
N LEU A 120 7.89 -13.84 -10.51
CA LEU A 120 8.70 -12.93 -9.70
C LEU A 120 10.16 -13.42 -9.56
N ILE A 121 10.36 -14.73 -9.31
CA ILE A 121 11.69 -15.33 -9.21
C ILE A 121 12.43 -15.22 -10.56
N ASP A 122 11.72 -15.45 -11.66
CA ASP A 122 12.30 -15.31 -13.00
C ASP A 122 12.75 -13.87 -13.26
N ASP A 123 11.90 -12.87 -12.99
CA ASP A 123 12.26 -11.47 -13.15
C ASP A 123 13.44 -11.04 -12.25
N ILE A 124 13.52 -11.52 -10.99
CA ILE A 124 14.67 -11.28 -10.10
C ILE A 124 15.94 -11.89 -10.67
N ASN A 125 15.85 -13.10 -11.24
CA ASN A 125 16.98 -13.77 -11.84
C ASN A 125 17.51 -13.05 -13.10
N HIS A 126 16.66 -12.27 -13.77
CA HIS A 126 17.05 -11.47 -14.94
C HIS A 126 17.40 -10.01 -14.62
N ALA A 127 17.24 -9.59 -13.37
CA ALA A 127 17.56 -8.23 -12.92
C ALA A 127 19.02 -7.84 -13.20
N LYS A 128 19.24 -6.57 -13.59
CA LYS A 128 20.55 -6.05 -14.02
C LYS A 128 21.08 -4.93 -13.14
N LYS A 129 20.20 -4.12 -12.52
CA LYS A 129 20.57 -2.91 -11.78
C LYS A 129 20.13 -2.96 -10.33
N ILE A 130 18.81 -3.08 -10.11
CA ILE A 130 18.20 -3.01 -8.78
C ILE A 130 17.12 -4.07 -8.60
N VAL A 131 16.95 -4.52 -7.36
CA VAL A 131 15.76 -5.23 -6.86
C VAL A 131 15.39 -4.66 -5.51
N ASP A 132 14.26 -3.98 -5.44
CA ASP A 132 13.69 -3.43 -4.22
C ASP A 132 12.45 -4.24 -3.82
N VAL A 133 12.44 -4.73 -2.59
CA VAL A 133 11.41 -5.63 -2.07
C VAL A 133 10.80 -5.04 -0.81
N GLU A 134 9.47 -4.90 -0.78
CA GLU A 134 8.74 -4.41 0.38
C GLU A 134 7.55 -5.31 0.68
N TYR A 135 7.55 -5.97 1.85
CA TYR A 135 6.48 -6.86 2.24
C TYR A 135 6.04 -6.70 3.69
N TYR A 136 4.72 -6.79 3.92
CA TYR A 136 4.18 -6.94 5.27
C TYR A 136 4.63 -8.28 5.88
N THR A 137 4.41 -9.38 5.16
CA THR A 137 4.84 -10.71 5.60
C THR A 137 5.93 -11.23 4.67
N PHE A 138 7.07 -11.55 5.25
CA PHE A 138 8.15 -12.29 4.61
C PHE A 138 8.53 -13.44 5.56
N TYR A 139 7.97 -14.63 5.35
CA TYR A 139 8.27 -15.78 6.20
C TYR A 139 9.54 -16.49 5.77
N ALA A 140 10.28 -17.04 6.76
CA ALA A 140 11.46 -17.86 6.54
C ALA A 140 11.11 -19.35 6.28
N ASP A 141 10.04 -19.59 5.50
CA ASP A 141 9.56 -20.89 5.06
C ASP A 141 10.17 -21.30 3.71
N HIS A 142 9.60 -22.30 3.02
CA HIS A 142 10.13 -22.79 1.76
C HIS A 142 10.09 -21.70 0.67
N LEU A 143 8.96 -21.01 0.48
CA LEU A 143 8.84 -19.92 -0.49
C LEU A 143 9.79 -18.77 -0.15
N GLY A 144 9.83 -18.35 1.13
CA GLY A 144 10.73 -17.27 1.55
C GLY A 144 12.20 -17.58 1.30
N LYS A 145 12.64 -18.82 1.48
CA LYS A 145 14.00 -19.24 1.12
C LYS A 145 14.26 -19.17 -0.37
N ARG A 146 13.32 -19.62 -1.21
CA ARG A 146 13.44 -19.53 -2.68
C ARG A 146 13.59 -18.08 -3.14
N ILE A 147 12.80 -17.16 -2.57
CA ILE A 147 12.91 -15.73 -2.87
C ILE A 147 14.25 -15.18 -2.39
N LEU A 148 14.67 -15.51 -1.16
CA LEU A 148 15.97 -15.08 -0.65
C LEU A 148 17.12 -15.59 -1.54
N ASP A 149 17.08 -16.83 -1.98
CA ASP A 149 18.10 -17.40 -2.87
C ASP A 149 18.17 -16.63 -4.20
N ALA A 150 17.04 -16.28 -4.81
CA ALA A 150 17.01 -15.45 -6.01
C ALA A 150 17.61 -14.06 -5.77
N LEU A 151 17.30 -13.40 -4.63
CA LEU A 151 17.89 -12.11 -4.23
C LEU A 151 19.41 -12.21 -4.00
N VAL A 152 19.87 -13.29 -3.37
CA VAL A 152 21.29 -13.59 -3.18
C VAL A 152 22.00 -13.79 -4.52
N HIS A 153 21.38 -14.51 -5.47
CA HIS A 153 21.91 -14.68 -6.81
C HIS A 153 21.98 -13.34 -7.57
N ALA A 154 20.97 -12.48 -7.44
CA ALA A 154 21.00 -11.13 -8.02
C ALA A 154 22.15 -10.31 -7.43
N ALA A 155 22.31 -10.29 -6.10
CA ALA A 155 23.41 -9.57 -5.42
C ALA A 155 24.80 -10.10 -5.84
N LYS A 156 24.97 -11.42 -6.04
CA LYS A 156 26.23 -11.99 -6.58
C LYS A 156 26.57 -11.48 -7.98
N ARG A 157 25.57 -11.12 -8.80
CA ARG A 157 25.77 -10.53 -10.12
C ARG A 157 26.07 -9.02 -10.05
N GLY A 158 26.10 -8.41 -8.85
CA GLY A 158 26.32 -6.98 -8.68
C GLY A 158 25.04 -6.15 -8.69
N VAL A 159 23.87 -6.77 -8.71
CA VAL A 159 22.59 -6.09 -8.61
C VAL A 159 22.42 -5.51 -7.19
N LYS A 160 22.01 -4.24 -7.10
CA LYS A 160 21.70 -3.60 -5.82
C LYS A 160 20.38 -4.15 -5.27
N VAL A 161 20.42 -4.82 -4.13
CA VAL A 161 19.24 -5.46 -3.54
C VAL A 161 18.91 -4.82 -2.19
N ARG A 162 17.66 -4.38 -2.02
CA ARG A 162 17.12 -3.83 -0.78
C ARG A 162 15.83 -4.56 -0.39
N VAL A 163 15.72 -4.95 0.87
CA VAL A 163 14.54 -5.63 1.42
C VAL A 163 14.01 -4.86 2.62
N LEU A 164 12.75 -4.46 2.57
CA LEU A 164 12.01 -3.84 3.67
C LEU A 164 10.86 -4.77 4.08
N TYR A 165 10.78 -5.11 5.36
CA TYR A 165 9.73 -6.01 5.84
C TYR A 165 9.16 -5.54 7.19
N ASP A 166 7.90 -5.87 7.46
CA ASP A 166 7.29 -5.61 8.77
C ASP A 166 7.62 -6.75 9.73
N ALA A 167 8.26 -6.45 10.86
CA ALA A 167 8.66 -7.49 11.83
C ALA A 167 7.46 -8.13 12.52
N SER A 168 6.35 -7.41 12.71
CA SER A 168 5.11 -7.96 13.28
C SER A 168 4.40 -8.88 12.30
N GLY A 169 4.35 -8.48 11.03
CA GLY A 169 3.79 -9.30 9.94
C GLY A 169 4.64 -10.52 9.61
N SER A 170 5.96 -10.41 9.82
CA SER A 170 6.94 -11.48 9.52
C SER A 170 7.36 -12.25 10.75
N ARG A 171 6.43 -12.57 11.65
CA ARG A 171 6.70 -13.31 12.89
C ARG A 171 7.42 -14.62 12.62
N GLY A 172 8.52 -14.86 13.36
CA GLY A 172 9.36 -16.05 13.19
C GLY A 172 10.53 -15.84 12.22
N THR A 173 10.52 -14.83 11.38
CA THR A 173 11.66 -14.48 10.53
C THR A 173 12.62 -13.59 11.32
N LYS A 174 13.77 -14.16 11.66
CA LYS A 174 14.82 -13.44 12.37
C LYS A 174 15.63 -12.59 11.38
N PRO A 175 16.24 -11.47 11.81
CA PRO A 175 17.14 -10.69 10.94
C PRO A 175 18.27 -11.52 10.33
N SER A 176 18.79 -12.53 11.06
CA SER A 176 19.81 -13.45 10.56
C SER A 176 19.39 -14.28 9.33
N PHE A 177 18.09 -14.35 9.03
CA PHE A 177 17.61 -14.96 7.80
C PHE A 177 18.18 -14.26 6.55
N PHE A 178 18.38 -12.94 6.63
CA PHE A 178 18.91 -12.14 5.52
C PHE A 178 20.45 -12.00 5.50
N GLU A 179 21.18 -12.59 6.46
CA GLU A 179 22.65 -12.53 6.48
C GLU A 179 23.33 -12.98 5.16
N PRO A 180 22.86 -14.03 4.45
CA PRO A 180 23.46 -14.41 3.16
C PRO A 180 23.42 -13.28 2.13
N LEU A 181 22.33 -12.49 2.11
CA LEU A 181 22.18 -11.33 1.24
C LEU A 181 23.10 -10.18 1.71
N GLU A 182 23.12 -9.89 3.01
CA GLU A 182 23.89 -8.79 3.58
C GLU A 182 25.41 -8.98 3.41
N LYS A 183 25.90 -10.24 3.48
CA LYS A 183 27.32 -10.58 3.21
C LYS A 183 27.77 -10.26 1.78
N LEU A 184 26.84 -10.08 0.86
CA LEU A 184 27.09 -9.72 -0.55
C LEU A 184 26.84 -8.24 -0.84
N GLY A 185 26.62 -7.42 0.21
CA GLY A 185 26.35 -6.00 0.07
C GLY A 185 24.89 -5.62 -0.13
N GLY A 186 23.98 -6.61 -0.19
CA GLY A 186 22.55 -6.35 -0.13
C GLY A 186 22.13 -5.84 1.25
N GLN A 187 20.93 -5.29 1.36
CA GLN A 187 20.45 -4.68 2.60
C GLN A 187 19.07 -5.20 2.96
N ALA A 188 18.88 -5.59 4.21
CA ALA A 188 17.56 -5.94 4.73
C ALA A 188 17.26 -5.12 6.00
N GLN A 189 16.04 -4.61 6.11
CA GLN A 189 15.62 -3.80 7.24
C GLN A 189 14.18 -4.13 7.66
N ALA A 190 13.98 -4.17 8.98
CA ALA A 190 12.64 -4.17 9.54
C ALA A 190 12.08 -2.75 9.57
N PHE A 191 10.84 -2.56 9.13
CA PHE A 191 10.17 -1.27 9.18
C PHE A 191 10.07 -0.73 10.62
N ILE A 192 10.16 0.56 10.79
CA ILE A 192 10.41 1.26 12.07
C ILE A 192 9.38 0.97 13.16
N SER A 193 8.11 0.81 12.78
CA SER A 193 7.02 0.62 13.75
C SER A 193 7.02 -0.77 14.37
N SER A 194 7.71 -1.71 13.74
CA SER A 194 7.74 -3.13 14.08
C SER A 194 8.94 -3.56 14.92
N SER A 195 9.64 -2.61 15.54
CA SER A 195 10.73 -2.90 16.47
C SER A 195 10.26 -3.83 17.59
N SER A 196 11.02 -4.90 17.84
CA SER A 196 10.74 -5.91 18.87
C SER A 196 10.68 -5.37 20.31
N LYS A 197 11.08 -4.13 20.53
CA LYS A 197 11.05 -3.44 21.81
C LYS A 197 9.78 -2.60 21.92
N TRP A 198 8.67 -3.24 22.34
CA TRP A 198 7.36 -2.61 22.51
C TRP A 198 7.38 -1.31 23.36
N TYR A 199 8.31 -1.19 24.29
CA TYR A 199 8.47 0.01 25.15
C TYR A 199 9.20 1.18 24.45
N THR A 200 9.90 0.93 23.35
CA THR A 200 10.58 1.98 22.56
C THR A 200 9.75 2.48 21.38
N SER A 201 8.71 1.73 20.99
CA SER A 201 7.76 2.14 19.96
C SER A 201 6.33 1.82 20.43
N PRO A 202 5.69 2.74 21.16
CA PRO A 202 4.35 2.52 21.72
C PRO A 202 3.23 2.50 20.66
N ARG A 203 3.56 2.28 19.38
CA ARG A 203 2.62 2.36 18.27
C ARG A 203 2.27 0.97 17.77
N LEU A 204 1.31 0.32 18.42
CA LEU A 204 0.88 -1.03 18.08
C LEU A 204 0.15 -1.15 16.73
N ASN A 205 -0.34 -0.04 16.18
CA ASN A 205 -1.17 -0.02 14.97
C ASN A 205 -0.45 0.42 13.69
N TYR A 206 0.84 0.76 13.76
CA TYR A 206 1.57 1.18 12.56
C TYR A 206 2.35 0.02 11.97
N HIS A 207 1.80 -0.54 10.91
CA HIS A 207 2.38 -1.63 10.16
C HIS A 207 2.62 -1.22 8.71
N LEU A 208 3.69 -1.75 8.13
CA LEU A 208 3.94 -1.68 6.71
C LEU A 208 3.09 -2.73 6.00
N HIS A 209 1.92 -2.36 5.48
CA HIS A 209 1.01 -3.34 4.86
C HIS A 209 1.07 -3.33 3.32
N ARG A 210 2.22 -2.96 2.73
CA ARG A 210 2.44 -3.01 1.28
C ARG A 210 3.07 -4.34 0.87
N LYS A 211 2.90 -4.70 -0.38
CA LYS A 211 3.54 -5.81 -1.07
C LYS A 211 3.98 -5.28 -2.41
N LEU A 212 5.22 -4.81 -2.46
CA LEU A 212 5.83 -4.20 -3.63
C LEU A 212 7.14 -4.92 -3.97
N VAL A 213 7.41 -5.11 -5.25
CA VAL A 213 8.75 -5.40 -5.74
C VAL A 213 9.00 -4.53 -6.96
N ILE A 214 10.16 -3.89 -7.00
CA ILE A 214 10.58 -3.09 -8.13
C ILE A 214 11.89 -3.68 -8.68
N ILE A 215 11.94 -3.88 -10.00
CA ILE A 215 13.11 -4.44 -10.68
C ILE A 215 13.50 -3.51 -11.83
N ASP A 216 14.76 -3.07 -11.80
CA ASP A 216 15.41 -2.27 -12.85
C ASP A 216 14.67 -0.98 -13.25
N HIS A 217 13.87 -0.39 -12.33
CA HIS A 217 13.02 0.80 -12.56
C HIS A 217 11.91 0.58 -13.61
N GLN A 218 11.69 -0.64 -14.06
CA GLN A 218 10.80 -0.96 -15.19
C GLN A 218 9.69 -1.93 -14.84
N ILE A 219 9.97 -2.91 -13.97
CA ILE A 219 9.00 -3.90 -13.55
C ILE A 219 8.58 -3.61 -12.12
N GLY A 220 7.27 -3.50 -11.89
CA GLY A 220 6.68 -3.33 -10.58
C GLY A 220 5.69 -4.44 -10.27
N TYR A 221 5.75 -4.99 -9.07
CA TYR A 221 4.75 -5.90 -8.54
C TYR A 221 3.98 -5.22 -7.41
N ILE A 222 2.65 -5.29 -7.45
CA ILE A 222 1.78 -4.73 -6.41
C ILE A 222 0.53 -5.59 -6.24
N GLY A 223 0.15 -5.92 -4.99
CA GLY A 223 -1.08 -6.69 -4.75
C GLY A 223 -1.19 -7.26 -3.35
N GLY A 224 -1.99 -8.33 -3.20
CA GLY A 224 -2.34 -8.89 -1.90
C GLY A 224 -1.46 -10.05 -1.43
N PHE A 225 -0.83 -10.83 -2.32
CA PHE A 225 0.00 -11.96 -1.93
C PHE A 225 1.22 -11.52 -1.11
N ASN A 226 1.36 -12.06 0.11
CA ASN A 226 2.58 -11.96 0.89
C ASN A 226 3.54 -13.12 0.56
N ILE A 227 4.77 -13.07 1.08
CA ILE A 227 5.76 -14.17 0.94
C ILE A 227 5.56 -15.16 2.08
N GLY A 228 5.10 -16.37 1.73
CA GLY A 228 4.87 -17.47 2.65
C GLY A 228 4.13 -18.63 1.97
N ASP A 229 4.41 -19.86 2.39
CA ASP A 229 3.88 -21.09 1.77
C ASP A 229 2.35 -21.13 1.75
N GLN A 230 1.70 -20.51 2.74
CA GLN A 230 0.24 -20.42 2.78
C GLN A 230 -0.38 -19.71 1.58
N TYR A 231 0.34 -18.79 0.94
CA TYR A 231 -0.12 -18.02 -0.21
C TYR A 231 0.03 -18.78 -1.54
N LEU A 232 0.69 -19.93 -1.53
CA LEU A 232 0.74 -20.84 -2.68
C LEU A 232 -0.53 -21.67 -2.83
N GLY A 233 -1.37 -21.72 -1.78
CA GLY A 233 -2.58 -22.53 -1.78
C GLY A 233 -2.38 -23.97 -1.34
N ASP A 234 -1.17 -24.34 -0.92
CA ASP A 234 -0.81 -25.71 -0.50
C ASP A 234 -1.02 -25.94 1.00
N SER A 235 -1.51 -24.95 1.72
CA SER A 235 -1.72 -25.05 3.17
C SER A 235 -2.88 -25.99 3.52
N PRO A 236 -2.66 -27.04 4.32
CA PRO A 236 -3.75 -27.90 4.80
C PRO A 236 -4.82 -27.15 5.59
N LYS A 237 -4.44 -26.03 6.22
CA LYS A 237 -5.33 -25.20 7.04
C LYS A 237 -6.24 -24.32 6.22
N PHE A 238 -5.72 -23.68 5.16
CA PHE A 238 -6.43 -22.66 4.40
C PHE A 238 -6.88 -23.15 3.02
N GLY A 239 -6.30 -24.23 2.50
CA GLY A 239 -6.54 -24.72 1.14
C GLY A 239 -6.06 -23.71 0.10
N TYR A 240 -6.75 -23.67 -1.03
CA TYR A 240 -6.42 -22.75 -2.11
C TYR A 240 -6.57 -21.28 -1.67
N TRP A 241 -5.47 -20.53 -1.77
CA TRP A 241 -5.44 -19.11 -1.43
C TRP A 241 -5.57 -18.26 -2.69
N ARG A 242 -6.75 -17.71 -2.92
CA ARG A 242 -7.01 -16.79 -4.02
C ARG A 242 -6.78 -15.36 -3.57
N ASP A 243 -5.88 -14.65 -4.22
CA ASP A 243 -5.63 -13.22 -4.02
C ASP A 243 -5.48 -12.54 -5.39
N THR A 244 -5.17 -11.26 -5.43
CA THR A 244 -4.92 -10.54 -6.69
C THR A 244 -3.60 -9.78 -6.59
N HIS A 245 -2.75 -9.95 -7.59
CA HIS A 245 -1.47 -9.27 -7.71
C HIS A 245 -1.26 -8.83 -9.15
N LEU A 246 -0.67 -7.67 -9.32
CA LEU A 246 -0.32 -7.13 -10.64
C LEU A 246 1.19 -7.19 -10.83
N ARG A 247 1.61 -7.54 -12.02
CA ARG A 247 2.91 -7.25 -12.59
C ARG A 247 2.71 -6.13 -13.60
N VAL A 248 3.45 -5.06 -13.44
CA VAL A 248 3.35 -3.86 -14.29
C VAL A 248 4.71 -3.60 -14.91
N VAL A 249 4.77 -3.55 -16.22
CA VAL A 249 5.97 -3.17 -16.96
C VAL A 249 5.73 -1.81 -17.57
N GLY A 250 6.40 -0.76 -17.06
CA GLY A 250 6.21 0.59 -17.55
C GLY A 250 6.44 1.67 -16.50
N GLN A 251 5.97 2.87 -16.77
CA GLN A 251 6.25 4.06 -15.96
C GLN A 251 5.68 3.99 -14.53
N ALA A 252 4.61 3.24 -14.31
CA ALA A 252 4.01 3.10 -12.98
C ALA A 252 4.95 2.40 -11.99
N SER A 253 5.90 1.57 -12.45
CA SER A 253 6.91 0.93 -11.60
C SER A 253 7.76 1.96 -10.86
N VAL A 254 8.07 3.09 -11.51
CA VAL A 254 8.86 4.18 -10.92
C VAL A 254 8.05 4.89 -9.82
N MET A 255 6.74 5.02 -9.98
CA MET A 255 5.89 5.58 -8.92
C MET A 255 5.82 4.65 -7.70
N MET A 256 5.84 3.34 -7.91
CA MET A 256 5.98 2.35 -6.83
C MET A 256 7.35 2.48 -6.15
N GLU A 257 8.42 2.70 -6.93
CA GLU A 257 9.77 2.87 -6.40
C GLU A 257 9.93 4.15 -5.57
N VAL A 258 9.33 5.25 -6.00
CA VAL A 258 9.26 6.49 -5.19
C VAL A 258 8.63 6.20 -3.84
N ARG A 259 7.55 5.43 -3.80
CA ARG A 259 6.92 5.04 -2.53
C ARG A 259 7.81 4.14 -1.69
N PHE A 260 8.45 3.15 -2.27
CA PHE A 260 9.45 2.33 -1.59
C PHE A 260 10.57 3.19 -1.00
N ALA A 261 11.11 4.15 -1.77
CA ALA A 261 12.17 5.04 -1.32
C ALA A 261 11.77 5.85 -0.07
N MET A 262 10.54 6.34 -0.03
CA MET A 262 10.02 7.07 1.14
C MET A 262 9.98 6.18 2.40
N ASP A 263 9.45 4.96 2.28
CA ASP A 263 9.37 4.01 3.40
C ASP A 263 10.76 3.53 3.83
N TRP A 264 11.65 3.29 2.86
CA TRP A 264 13.06 2.98 3.09
C TRP A 264 13.78 4.10 3.85
N ASN A 265 13.70 5.32 3.34
CA ASN A 265 14.36 6.48 3.93
C ASN A 265 13.87 6.79 5.34
N THR A 266 12.57 6.65 5.56
CA THR A 266 11.97 6.77 6.89
C THR A 266 12.55 5.76 7.87
N THR A 267 12.81 4.52 7.41
CA THR A 267 13.45 3.47 8.20
C THR A 267 14.93 3.76 8.45
N CYS A 268 15.66 4.22 7.42
CA CYS A 268 17.10 4.54 7.53
C CYS A 268 17.43 5.63 8.53
N ARG A 269 16.54 6.59 8.76
CA ARG A 269 16.73 7.65 9.79
C ARG A 269 16.99 7.10 11.18
N LYS A 270 16.37 5.97 11.53
CA LYS A 270 16.53 5.31 12.83
C LYS A 270 17.64 4.26 12.83
N THR A 271 17.95 3.65 11.69
CA THR A 271 18.94 2.57 11.58
C THR A 271 20.32 3.04 11.16
N ARG A 272 20.47 4.32 10.74
CA ARG A 272 21.72 4.92 10.23
C ARG A 272 22.28 4.21 8.99
N LYS A 273 21.45 3.46 8.27
CA LYS A 273 21.83 2.84 6.98
C LYS A 273 21.78 3.86 5.84
N PRO A 274 22.42 3.59 4.70
CA PRO A 274 22.38 4.48 3.54
C PRO A 274 20.96 4.72 3.07
N LYS A 275 20.62 5.99 2.80
CA LYS A 275 19.34 6.39 2.23
C LYS A 275 19.30 6.08 0.75
N PHE A 276 18.07 5.98 0.23
CA PHE A 276 17.78 6.01 -1.17
C PHE A 276 17.82 7.46 -1.66
N SER A 277 18.67 7.76 -2.63
CA SER A 277 18.68 9.07 -3.29
C SER A 277 17.76 9.01 -4.51
N ILE A 278 16.54 9.53 -4.36
CA ILE A 278 15.56 9.58 -5.47
C ILE A 278 16.15 10.40 -6.65
N ASP A 279 16.79 11.52 -6.36
CA ASP A 279 17.36 12.42 -7.37
C ASP A 279 18.49 11.76 -8.16
N ASP A 280 19.31 10.89 -7.53
CA ASP A 280 20.40 10.21 -8.22
C ASP A 280 19.94 8.96 -8.96
N GLU A 281 19.07 8.15 -8.33
CA GLU A 281 18.66 6.86 -8.87
C GLU A 281 17.61 7.00 -9.98
N LEU A 282 16.76 8.04 -9.93
CA LEU A 282 15.70 8.30 -10.90
C LEU A 282 15.91 9.56 -11.75
N LYS A 283 17.13 10.10 -11.80
CA LYS A 283 17.47 11.33 -12.53
C LYS A 283 17.11 11.30 -14.02
N ASP A 284 17.20 10.13 -14.62
CA ASP A 284 16.94 9.93 -16.05
C ASP A 284 15.47 9.63 -16.35
N PHE A 285 14.64 9.54 -15.29
CA PHE A 285 13.23 9.25 -15.45
C PHE A 285 12.44 10.50 -15.85
N THR A 286 11.65 10.34 -16.90
CA THR A 286 10.70 11.37 -17.35
C THR A 286 9.35 10.73 -17.63
N ILE A 287 8.27 11.32 -17.12
CA ILE A 287 6.92 10.88 -17.49
C ILE A 287 6.70 11.24 -18.96
N LYS A 288 6.63 10.22 -19.79
CA LYS A 288 6.30 10.36 -21.21
C LYS A 288 4.78 10.42 -21.33
N HIS A 289 4.30 11.36 -22.12
CA HIS A 289 2.89 11.36 -22.52
C HIS A 289 2.71 10.40 -23.70
N PRO A 290 1.56 9.72 -23.80
CA PRO A 290 1.34 8.76 -24.86
C PRO A 290 1.45 9.45 -26.21
N GLN A 291 2.34 8.95 -27.05
CA GLN A 291 2.43 9.36 -28.46
C GLN A 291 1.59 8.44 -29.35
N SER A 292 1.11 7.34 -28.81
CA SER A 292 0.32 6.34 -29.54
C SER A 292 -0.90 5.87 -28.74
N THR A 293 -1.94 5.46 -29.46
CA THR A 293 -3.15 4.81 -28.92
C THR A 293 -2.97 3.29 -28.95
N ASN A 294 -1.89 2.77 -28.36
CA ASN A 294 -1.75 1.32 -28.25
C ASN A 294 -2.85 0.80 -27.28
N PRO A 295 -3.78 -0.04 -27.71
CA PRO A 295 -4.87 -0.53 -26.87
C PRO A 295 -4.39 -1.42 -25.73
N ASP A 296 -3.16 -1.94 -25.80
CA ASP A 296 -2.58 -2.81 -24.77
C ASP A 296 -1.92 -2.01 -23.63
N GLU A 297 -1.81 -0.69 -23.78
CA GLU A 297 -1.24 0.19 -22.77
C GLU A 297 -2.31 0.73 -21.83
N VAL A 298 -2.01 0.68 -20.54
CA VAL A 298 -2.93 1.11 -19.47
C VAL A 298 -2.43 2.38 -18.78
N PRO A 299 -3.14 3.51 -18.88
CA PRO A 299 -2.86 4.67 -18.04
C PRO A 299 -3.12 4.32 -16.57
N MET A 300 -2.15 4.60 -15.68
CA MET A 300 -2.22 4.21 -14.28
C MET A 300 -1.82 5.34 -13.34
N GLN A 301 -2.45 5.38 -12.17
CA GLN A 301 -2.03 6.18 -11.01
C GLN A 301 -1.76 5.24 -9.83
N ILE A 302 -0.64 5.41 -9.16
CA ILE A 302 -0.32 4.71 -7.91
C ILE A 302 -0.77 5.60 -6.75
N VAL A 303 -1.79 5.16 -6.04
CA VAL A 303 -2.40 5.89 -4.92
C VAL A 303 -1.97 5.23 -3.62
N SER A 304 -1.48 6.02 -2.67
CA SER A 304 -1.01 5.54 -1.37
C SER A 304 -1.84 6.12 -0.23
N SER A 305 -2.08 5.32 0.79
CA SER A 305 -2.66 5.78 2.05
C SER A 305 -1.84 5.28 3.21
N GLY A 306 -1.76 6.08 4.26
CA GLY A 306 -1.05 5.73 5.46
C GLY A 306 -1.29 6.76 6.57
N PRO A 307 -0.75 6.54 7.76
CA PRO A 307 -0.90 7.47 8.88
C PRO A 307 -0.15 8.81 8.65
N ASP A 308 0.69 8.87 7.64
CA ASP A 308 1.39 10.05 7.13
C ASP A 308 0.51 10.93 6.24
N ASN A 309 -0.60 10.39 5.72
CA ASN A 309 -1.52 11.09 4.84
C ASN A 309 -2.93 11.14 5.47
N GLN A 310 -3.39 12.35 5.82
CA GLN A 310 -4.71 12.58 6.41
C GLN A 310 -5.83 12.70 5.36
N ASN A 311 -5.51 12.56 4.08
CA ASN A 311 -6.46 12.78 2.99
C ASN A 311 -7.30 11.54 2.66
N TYR A 312 -7.07 10.40 3.32
CA TYR A 312 -7.80 9.15 3.06
C TYR A 312 -7.86 8.81 1.56
N ALA A 313 -6.71 8.89 0.88
CA ALA A 313 -6.64 8.89 -0.58
C ALA A 313 -7.29 7.66 -1.22
N ILE A 314 -6.98 6.46 -0.73
CA ILE A 314 -7.55 5.19 -1.23
C ILE A 314 -9.07 5.16 -0.98
N ARG A 315 -9.55 5.56 0.21
CA ARG A 315 -10.97 5.60 0.52
C ARG A 315 -11.73 6.50 -0.46
N ARG A 316 -11.26 7.74 -0.66
CA ARG A 316 -11.88 8.67 -1.62
C ARG A 316 -11.83 8.16 -3.06
N GLY A 317 -10.79 7.42 -3.42
CA GLY A 317 -10.71 6.72 -4.70
C GLY A 317 -11.85 5.70 -4.86
N TYR A 318 -12.10 4.86 -3.85
CA TYR A 318 -13.23 3.92 -3.83
C TYR A 318 -14.58 4.65 -3.91
N GLU A 319 -14.78 5.68 -3.08
CA GLU A 319 -15.99 6.51 -3.11
C GLU A 319 -16.24 7.09 -4.51
N GLY A 320 -15.20 7.63 -5.14
CA GLY A 320 -15.27 8.18 -6.50
C GLY A 320 -15.65 7.13 -7.56
N ILE A 321 -15.08 5.92 -7.47
CA ILE A 321 -15.40 4.80 -8.37
C ILE A 321 -16.87 4.39 -8.18
N ILE A 322 -17.31 4.19 -6.95
CA ILE A 322 -18.68 3.75 -6.63
C ILE A 322 -19.70 4.81 -7.07
N ALA A 323 -19.47 6.08 -6.71
CA ALA A 323 -20.37 7.19 -7.03
C ALA A 323 -20.52 7.44 -8.55
N THR A 324 -19.51 7.07 -9.34
CA THR A 324 -19.55 7.23 -10.80
C THR A 324 -19.99 5.99 -11.57
N ALA A 325 -20.18 4.87 -10.89
CA ALA A 325 -20.64 3.62 -11.50
C ALA A 325 -22.03 3.80 -12.12
N ARG A 326 -22.27 3.16 -13.27
CA ARG A 326 -23.55 3.22 -14.01
C ARG A 326 -24.15 1.86 -14.31
N LYS A 327 -23.32 0.82 -14.36
CA LYS A 327 -23.75 -0.52 -14.71
C LYS A 327 -23.56 -1.50 -13.56
N TYR A 328 -22.34 -1.56 -13.02
CA TYR A 328 -22.02 -2.50 -11.95
C TYR A 328 -20.88 -1.99 -11.06
N VAL A 329 -20.85 -2.47 -9.81
CA VAL A 329 -19.76 -2.38 -8.84
C VAL A 329 -19.53 -3.78 -8.29
N TYR A 330 -18.37 -4.36 -8.60
CA TYR A 330 -17.99 -5.70 -8.10
C TYR A 330 -16.79 -5.57 -7.19
N ILE A 331 -16.95 -6.05 -5.96
CA ILE A 331 -15.93 -5.95 -4.90
C ILE A 331 -15.59 -7.35 -4.42
N GLN A 332 -14.29 -7.62 -4.29
CA GLN A 332 -13.75 -8.76 -3.56
C GLN A 332 -12.97 -8.23 -2.37
N SER A 333 -13.31 -8.64 -1.16
CA SER A 333 -12.63 -8.20 0.05
C SER A 333 -12.56 -9.31 1.09
N PRO A 334 -11.39 -9.54 1.71
CA PRO A 334 -11.26 -10.51 2.80
C PRO A 334 -11.98 -10.04 4.07
N TYR A 335 -12.11 -8.71 4.25
CA TYR A 335 -12.69 -8.09 5.44
C TYR A 335 -13.66 -6.98 5.01
N LEU A 336 -14.95 -7.29 5.00
CA LEU A 336 -15.98 -6.32 4.66
C LEU A 336 -16.36 -5.53 5.92
N ILE A 337 -15.59 -4.49 6.21
CA ILE A 337 -15.82 -3.55 7.32
C ILE A 337 -15.71 -2.14 6.74
N PRO A 338 -16.71 -1.72 5.94
CA PRO A 338 -16.69 -0.42 5.28
C PRO A 338 -16.94 0.71 6.30
N GLU A 339 -16.30 1.84 6.09
CA GLU A 339 -16.70 3.09 6.74
C GLU A 339 -18.07 3.54 6.22
N ASP A 340 -18.77 4.38 6.99
CA ASP A 340 -20.14 4.82 6.68
C ASP A 340 -20.25 5.43 5.28
N SER A 341 -19.25 6.20 4.84
CA SER A 341 -19.25 6.82 3.52
C SER A 341 -19.24 5.80 2.35
N ILE A 342 -18.45 4.73 2.50
CA ILE A 342 -18.42 3.62 1.51
C ILE A 342 -19.73 2.83 1.57
N LEU A 343 -20.23 2.57 2.79
CA LEU A 343 -21.47 1.84 3.00
C LEU A 343 -22.65 2.55 2.32
N GLU A 344 -22.81 3.83 2.59
CA GLU A 344 -23.87 4.65 1.98
C GLU A 344 -23.70 4.78 0.45
N ALA A 345 -22.48 4.93 -0.05
CA ALA A 345 -22.22 4.96 -1.49
C ALA A 345 -22.66 3.67 -2.19
N LEU A 346 -22.43 2.49 -1.58
CA LEU A 346 -22.87 1.20 -2.11
C LEU A 346 -24.40 1.07 -2.11
N ILE A 347 -25.06 1.49 -1.02
CA ILE A 347 -26.53 1.48 -0.90
C ILE A 347 -27.15 2.40 -1.97
N ILE A 348 -26.63 3.63 -2.10
CA ILE A 348 -27.11 4.59 -3.10
C ILE A 348 -26.93 4.01 -4.51
N ALA A 349 -25.77 3.43 -4.82
CA ALA A 349 -25.52 2.81 -6.12
C ALA A 349 -26.55 1.70 -6.42
N ALA A 350 -26.75 0.77 -5.49
CA ALA A 350 -27.70 -0.32 -5.64
C ALA A 350 -29.15 0.18 -5.83
N LYS A 351 -29.59 1.12 -4.98
CA LYS A 351 -30.94 1.71 -5.07
C LYS A 351 -31.13 2.56 -6.34
N SER A 352 -30.04 3.00 -6.96
CA SER A 352 -30.06 3.70 -8.25
C SER A 352 -30.01 2.77 -9.46
N GLY A 353 -30.09 1.44 -9.26
CA GLY A 353 -30.13 0.45 -10.32
C GLY A 353 -28.76 -0.04 -10.81
N VAL A 354 -27.68 0.25 -10.08
CA VAL A 354 -26.36 -0.32 -10.36
C VAL A 354 -26.31 -1.75 -9.80
N ASP A 355 -25.80 -2.71 -10.58
CA ASP A 355 -25.58 -4.09 -10.11
C ASP A 355 -24.40 -4.12 -9.13
N VAL A 356 -24.68 -4.19 -7.83
CA VAL A 356 -23.66 -4.24 -6.78
C VAL A 356 -23.47 -5.66 -6.28
N ARG A 357 -22.27 -6.22 -6.44
CA ARG A 357 -21.92 -7.56 -5.96
C ARG A 357 -20.67 -7.53 -5.11
N ILE A 358 -20.74 -8.17 -3.96
CA ILE A 358 -19.63 -8.23 -3.00
C ILE A 358 -19.33 -9.69 -2.70
N MET A 359 -18.07 -10.08 -2.90
CA MET A 359 -17.59 -11.41 -2.60
C MET A 359 -16.69 -11.36 -1.36
N VAL A 360 -17.00 -12.19 -0.37
CA VAL A 360 -16.24 -12.35 0.86
C VAL A 360 -15.80 -13.82 1.00
N PRO A 361 -14.73 -14.13 1.76
CA PRO A 361 -14.29 -15.50 1.95
C PRO A 361 -15.34 -16.36 2.67
N CYS A 362 -15.42 -17.62 2.28
CA CYS A 362 -16.23 -18.61 3.02
C CYS A 362 -15.51 -19.17 4.25
N MET A 363 -14.16 -19.13 4.26
CA MET A 363 -13.33 -19.59 5.39
C MET A 363 -12.60 -18.40 6.01
N PRO A 364 -12.85 -18.09 7.28
CA PRO A 364 -12.18 -16.98 7.97
C PRO A 364 -10.75 -17.35 8.37
N ASP A 365 -9.81 -16.44 8.10
CA ASP A 365 -8.46 -16.45 8.68
C ASP A 365 -8.43 -15.79 10.07
N HIS A 366 -9.33 -14.81 10.31
CA HIS A 366 -9.52 -14.10 11.57
C HIS A 366 -10.98 -14.16 12.04
N PRO A 367 -11.35 -15.08 12.93
CA PRO A 367 -12.76 -15.33 13.32
C PRO A 367 -13.50 -14.10 13.83
N PHE A 368 -12.83 -13.24 14.63
CA PHE A 368 -13.46 -12.02 15.15
C PHE A 368 -13.79 -11.01 14.04
N VAL A 369 -12.82 -10.79 13.11
CA VAL A 369 -13.00 -9.88 11.97
C VAL A 369 -14.08 -10.40 11.03
N TYR A 370 -14.17 -11.70 10.87
CA TYR A 370 -15.19 -12.34 10.04
C TYR A 370 -16.61 -12.09 10.54
N ARG A 371 -16.83 -12.04 11.86
CA ARG A 371 -18.14 -11.68 12.44
C ARG A 371 -18.58 -10.27 12.05
N MET A 372 -17.64 -9.33 11.96
CA MET A 372 -17.93 -7.99 11.45
C MET A 372 -18.27 -8.01 9.95
N THR A 373 -17.56 -8.83 9.17
CA THR A 373 -17.86 -9.05 7.76
C THR A 373 -19.28 -9.60 7.56
N GLU A 374 -19.69 -10.61 8.35
CA GLU A 374 -21.05 -11.15 8.32
C GLU A 374 -22.11 -10.08 8.65
N TYR A 375 -21.82 -9.25 9.66
CA TYR A 375 -22.72 -8.17 10.07
C TYR A 375 -22.97 -7.18 8.91
N TYR A 376 -21.90 -6.66 8.31
CA TYR A 376 -22.02 -5.69 7.22
C TYR A 376 -22.56 -6.31 5.92
N ALA A 377 -22.22 -7.57 5.63
CA ALA A 377 -22.79 -8.28 4.49
C ALA A 377 -24.31 -8.42 4.64
N LYS A 378 -24.79 -8.82 5.84
CA LYS A 378 -26.23 -8.89 6.14
C LYS A 378 -26.92 -7.53 6.05
N TYR A 379 -26.28 -6.48 6.57
CA TYR A 379 -26.81 -5.12 6.49
C TYR A 379 -26.98 -4.65 5.05
N LEU A 380 -25.98 -4.88 4.19
CA LEU A 380 -26.04 -4.52 2.77
C LEU A 380 -27.10 -5.31 1.99
N VAL A 381 -27.29 -6.60 2.30
CA VAL A 381 -28.35 -7.41 1.65
C VAL A 381 -29.75 -6.93 2.03
N GLN A 382 -29.92 -6.37 3.22
CA GLN A 382 -31.21 -5.85 3.71
C GLN A 382 -31.58 -4.48 3.15
N ASN A 383 -30.61 -3.72 2.60
CA ASN A 383 -30.76 -2.36 2.12
C ASN A 383 -30.56 -2.23 0.62
#